data_1a60cdce86f1379c3bec063a59d54269
#
_entry.id   1a60cdce86f1379c3bec063a59d54269
#
_cell.length_a   1.000
_cell.length_b   1.000
_cell.length_c   1.000
_cell.angle_alpha   90.00
_cell.angle_beta   90.00
_cell.angle_gamma   90.00
#
_symmetry.space_group_name_H-M   'P 1'
#
loop_
_entity.id
_entity.type
_entity.pdbx_description
1 polymer ?
#
loop_
_entity_poly.entity_id
_entity_poly.type
_entity_poly.pdbx_seq_one_letter_code
_entity_poly.pdbx_strand_id
1 'polypeptide(L)'
;MDLTKYERPFYSINQFHSAHVTELKGKKFKFVMDGGYDYYLNFIGEDTLTWAIDDAEPVEAVYECLKGDDTTYIMDFDVVSTLGTDHRQNETFVIDLEQRLVTRLLCTVGYNKRLPFLVKSEFDFGAIDIEGRELPFRRHCWSSEMLGTRVE
;
A
#
# COMPACT_ATOMS: atom_id res chain seq x y z
N MET A 1 -3.18 26.68 1.56
CA MET A 1 -4.57 26.36 1.19
C MET A 1 -5.19 25.60 2.36
N ASP A 2 -6.21 26.20 2.94
CA ASP A 2 -6.93 25.59 4.07
C ASP A 2 -7.88 24.51 3.51
N LEU A 3 -7.53 23.26 3.69
CA LEU A 3 -8.33 22.12 3.24
C LEU A 3 -9.54 21.84 4.14
N THR A 4 -9.66 22.52 5.28
CA THR A 4 -10.80 22.35 6.18
C THR A 4 -12.10 22.93 5.61
N LYS A 5 -12.00 23.77 4.56
CA LYS A 5 -13.17 24.32 3.84
C LYS A 5 -13.83 23.34 2.87
N TYR A 6 -13.19 22.23 2.58
CA TYR A 6 -13.78 21.16 1.78
C TYR A 6 -14.38 20.12 2.73
N GLU A 7 -15.39 20.52 3.49
CA GLU A 7 -16.25 19.54 4.12
C GLU A 7 -16.79 18.63 3.02
N ARG A 8 -16.38 17.37 3.08
CA ARG A 8 -16.94 16.37 2.20
C ARG A 8 -18.43 16.34 2.41
N PRO A 9 -19.25 16.40 1.37
CA PRO A 9 -20.69 16.25 1.53
C PRO A 9 -20.97 14.99 2.35
N PHE A 10 -21.94 15.09 3.20
CA PHE A 10 -22.38 14.14 4.22
C PHE A 10 -22.79 12.78 3.61
N TYR A 11 -21.86 12.08 3.03
CA TYR A 11 -22.02 10.65 2.86
C TYR A 11 -21.30 10.02 4.04
N SER A 12 -21.99 9.23 4.83
CA SER A 12 -21.32 8.31 5.70
C SER A 12 -20.43 7.43 4.81
N ILE A 13 -19.18 7.81 4.65
CA ILE A 13 -18.19 7.04 3.89
C ILE A 13 -18.16 5.61 4.43
N ASN A 14 -18.43 5.44 5.71
CA ASN A 14 -18.52 4.15 6.40
C ASN A 14 -19.61 3.22 5.83
N GLN A 15 -20.60 3.74 5.12
CA GLN A 15 -21.68 2.92 4.56
C GLN A 15 -21.20 2.07 3.37
N PHE A 16 -20.18 2.52 2.66
CA PHE A 16 -19.64 1.85 1.46
C PHE A 16 -18.19 1.41 1.62
N HIS A 17 -17.61 1.66 2.79
CA HIS A 17 -16.24 1.29 3.10
C HIS A 17 -16.21 -0.11 3.70
N SER A 18 -15.43 -1.00 3.13
CA SER A 18 -15.20 -2.32 3.71
C SER A 18 -14.59 -2.20 5.10
N ALA A 19 -14.99 -3.06 6.01
CA ALA A 19 -14.43 -3.06 7.35
C ALA A 19 -12.94 -3.46 7.33
N HIS A 20 -12.16 -2.83 8.20
CA HIS A 20 -10.79 -3.23 8.46
C HIS A 20 -10.73 -4.69 8.91
N VAL A 21 -9.82 -5.48 8.34
CA VAL A 21 -9.59 -6.86 8.72
C VAL A 21 -8.26 -7.02 9.45
N THR A 22 -8.23 -7.93 10.41
CA THR A 22 -7.08 -8.14 11.31
C THR A 22 -6.35 -9.47 11.05
N GLU A 23 -6.70 -10.14 9.97
CA GLU A 23 -6.23 -11.48 9.63
C GLU A 23 -4.71 -11.56 9.39
N LEU A 24 -4.09 -10.44 9.04
CA LEU A 24 -2.64 -10.38 8.82
C LEU A 24 -1.83 -10.28 10.11
N LYS A 25 -2.46 -10.04 11.27
CA LYS A 25 -1.77 -9.99 12.56
C LYS A 25 -0.89 -11.22 12.79
N GLY A 26 0.35 -10.99 13.16
CA GLY A 26 1.35 -12.03 13.39
C GLY A 26 2.06 -12.53 12.13
N LYS A 27 1.65 -12.09 10.95
CA LYS A 27 2.31 -12.46 9.70
C LYS A 27 3.49 -11.54 9.41
N LYS A 28 4.51 -12.14 8.80
CA LYS A 28 5.71 -11.44 8.31
C LYS A 28 5.87 -11.72 6.83
N PHE A 29 6.12 -10.68 6.08
CA PHE A 29 6.33 -10.79 4.64
C PHE A 29 7.69 -10.21 4.26
N LYS A 30 8.33 -10.89 3.32
CA LYS A 30 9.42 -10.36 2.53
C LYS A 30 8.96 -10.29 1.09
N PHE A 31 8.96 -9.12 0.52
CA PHE A 31 8.65 -8.89 -0.89
C PHE A 31 9.94 -8.62 -1.65
N VAL A 32 10.21 -9.42 -2.66
CA VAL A 32 11.29 -9.15 -3.61
C VAL A 32 10.72 -8.28 -4.71
N MET A 33 11.12 -7.02 -4.74
CA MET A 33 10.55 -6.02 -5.64
C MET A 33 11.35 -5.92 -6.95
N ASP A 34 10.65 -5.71 -8.04
CA ASP A 34 11.27 -5.57 -9.38
C ASP A 34 12.16 -4.33 -9.49
N GLY A 35 11.93 -3.33 -8.64
CA GLY A 35 12.81 -2.17 -8.50
C GLY A 35 14.19 -2.45 -7.94
N GLY A 36 14.51 -3.69 -7.53
CA GLY A 36 15.82 -4.12 -7.08
C GLY A 36 16.08 -3.94 -5.58
N TYR A 37 15.06 -4.04 -4.77
CA TYR A 37 15.12 -4.00 -3.30
C TYR A 37 14.18 -5.01 -2.69
N ASP A 38 14.44 -5.36 -1.43
CA ASP A 38 13.56 -6.17 -0.60
C ASP A 38 12.73 -5.26 0.30
N TYR A 39 11.42 -5.54 0.40
CA TYR A 39 10.52 -4.82 1.27
C TYR A 39 9.97 -5.76 2.35
N TYR A 40 10.11 -5.37 3.60
CA TYR A 40 9.70 -6.17 4.75
C TYR A 40 8.48 -5.55 5.43
N LEU A 41 7.44 -6.37 5.64
CA LEU A 41 6.29 -6.02 6.47
C LEU A 41 6.15 -7.04 7.61
N ASN A 42 6.01 -6.54 8.82
CA ASN A 42 5.74 -7.36 9.98
C ASN A 42 4.49 -6.82 10.70
N PHE A 43 3.41 -7.56 10.63
CA PHE A 43 2.13 -7.20 11.24
C PHE A 43 2.13 -7.58 12.71
N ILE A 44 2.47 -6.63 13.58
CA ILE A 44 2.64 -6.86 15.02
C ILE A 44 1.35 -6.76 15.83
N GLY A 45 0.35 -6.07 15.32
CA GLY A 45 -0.93 -5.86 15.97
C GLY A 45 -2.11 -5.90 15.00
N GLU A 46 -3.29 -5.60 15.50
CA GLU A 46 -4.50 -5.55 14.69
C GLU A 46 -4.50 -4.40 13.68
N ASP A 47 -3.82 -3.31 14.02
CA ASP A 47 -3.68 -2.09 13.23
C ASP A 47 -2.24 -1.58 13.15
N THR A 48 -1.28 -2.30 13.71
CA THR A 48 0.11 -1.86 13.83
C THR A 48 1.05 -2.83 13.11
N LEU A 49 1.94 -2.28 12.31
CA LEU A 49 2.99 -3.01 11.62
C LEU A 49 4.34 -2.32 11.75
N THR A 50 5.40 -3.02 11.40
CA THR A 50 6.68 -2.42 11.08
C THR A 50 7.02 -2.68 9.62
N TRP A 51 7.68 -1.72 8.99
CA TRP A 51 8.16 -1.83 7.63
C TRP A 51 9.63 -1.45 7.53
N ALA A 52 10.32 -2.05 6.58
CA ALA A 52 11.71 -1.75 6.28
C ALA A 52 12.01 -2.03 4.81
N ILE A 53 12.98 -1.33 4.26
CA ILE A 53 13.53 -1.57 2.92
C ILE A 53 14.98 -2.01 3.10
N ASP A 54 15.34 -3.14 2.51
CA ASP A 54 16.67 -3.76 2.62
C ASP A 54 17.14 -3.86 4.08
N ASP A 55 18.30 -3.35 4.40
CA ASP A 55 18.90 -3.41 5.74
C ASP A 55 18.55 -2.21 6.64
N ALA A 56 17.57 -1.39 6.24
CA ALA A 56 17.17 -0.24 7.04
C ALA A 56 16.49 -0.66 8.34
N GLU A 57 16.60 0.17 9.37
CA GLU A 57 15.92 -0.06 10.63
C GLU A 57 14.39 -0.05 10.42
N PRO A 58 13.67 -1.03 10.99
CA PRO A 58 12.22 -1.08 10.88
C PRO A 58 11.54 0.13 11.51
N VAL A 59 10.53 0.64 10.82
CA VAL A 59 9.72 1.78 11.24
C VAL A 59 8.31 1.29 11.55
N GLU A 60 7.75 1.71 12.68
CA GLU A 60 6.39 1.39 13.06
C GLU A 60 5.39 2.29 12.35
N ALA A 61 4.27 1.72 11.94
CA ALA A 61 3.16 2.43 11.32
C ALA A 61 1.81 1.84 11.72
N VAL A 62 0.77 2.65 11.63
CA VAL A 62 -0.62 2.21 11.76
C VAL A 62 -1.15 1.94 10.35
N TYR A 63 -1.73 0.79 10.15
CA TYR A 63 -2.24 0.37 8.85
C TYR A 63 -3.74 0.14 8.87
N GLU A 64 -4.34 0.29 7.70
CA GLU A 64 -5.67 -0.20 7.39
C GLU A 64 -5.57 -1.34 6.38
N CYS A 65 -6.36 -2.39 6.57
CA CYS A 65 -6.36 -3.54 5.69
C CYS A 65 -7.79 -3.91 5.31
N LEU A 66 -8.01 -4.08 4.02
CA LEU A 66 -9.26 -4.53 3.44
C LEU A 66 -9.06 -5.89 2.79
N LYS A 67 -10.09 -6.68 2.75
CA LYS A 67 -10.08 -7.99 2.09
C LYS A 67 -10.81 -7.89 0.76
N GLY A 68 -10.11 -8.18 -0.33
CA GLY A 68 -10.68 -8.19 -1.68
C GLY A 68 -11.38 -9.50 -1.99
N ASP A 69 -10.72 -10.61 -1.70
CA ASP A 69 -11.25 -11.96 -1.78
C ASP A 69 -10.62 -12.84 -0.69
N ASP A 70 -10.75 -14.16 -0.75
CA ASP A 70 -10.25 -15.07 0.30
C ASP A 70 -8.73 -15.02 0.50
N THR A 71 -7.98 -14.58 -0.50
CA THR A 71 -6.51 -14.59 -0.51
C THR A 71 -5.87 -13.26 -0.85
N THR A 72 -6.67 -12.24 -1.21
CA THR A 72 -6.19 -10.94 -1.64
C THR A 72 -6.52 -9.86 -0.63
N TYR A 73 -5.50 -9.12 -0.21
CA TYR A 73 -5.60 -8.02 0.75
C TYR A 73 -5.13 -6.72 0.11
N ILE A 74 -5.82 -5.64 0.44
CA ILE A 74 -5.42 -4.28 0.09
C ILE A 74 -5.16 -3.57 1.42
N MET A 75 -3.95 -3.10 1.62
CA MET A 75 -3.57 -2.45 2.86
C MET A 75 -2.79 -1.17 2.57
N ASP A 76 -2.90 -0.21 3.45
CA ASP A 76 -2.18 1.04 3.35
C ASP A 76 -1.75 1.58 4.71
N PHE A 77 -0.72 2.38 4.71
CA PHE A 77 -0.26 3.14 5.86
C PHE A 77 0.43 4.43 5.45
N ASP A 78 0.36 5.42 6.31
CA ASP A 78 1.07 6.67 6.11
C ASP A 78 2.53 6.54 6.57
N VAL A 79 3.42 7.02 5.72
CA VAL A 79 4.84 7.13 6.04
C VAL A 79 5.11 8.50 6.62
N VAL A 80 5.55 8.55 7.86
CA VAL A 80 6.08 9.79 8.43
C VAL A 80 7.41 10.07 7.77
N SER A 81 7.48 11.15 6.98
CA SER A 81 8.71 11.52 6.29
C SER A 81 9.83 11.78 7.29
N THR A 82 10.86 10.95 7.25
CA THR A 82 12.08 11.11 8.05
C THR A 82 12.99 12.21 7.51
N LEU A 83 12.67 12.79 6.37
CA LEU A 83 13.51 13.75 5.66
C LEU A 83 13.24 15.20 6.06
N GLY A 84 12.42 15.46 7.09
CA GLY A 84 12.12 16.82 7.55
C GLY A 84 11.48 17.69 6.46
N THR A 85 10.84 17.07 5.50
CA THR A 85 10.13 17.72 4.39
C THR A 85 8.65 17.79 4.67
N ASP A 86 7.96 18.78 4.09
CA ASP A 86 6.51 18.89 4.16
C ASP A 86 5.78 17.83 3.31
N HIS A 87 6.51 16.82 2.88
CA HIS A 87 5.97 15.74 2.07
C HIS A 87 5.18 14.77 2.93
N ARG A 88 3.99 14.40 2.45
CA ARG A 88 3.23 13.27 2.97
C ARG A 88 3.32 12.12 2.00
N GLN A 89 3.59 10.95 2.52
CA GLN A 89 3.65 9.72 1.72
C GLN A 89 2.69 8.69 2.29
N ASN A 90 2.06 7.95 1.39
CA ASN A 90 1.23 6.79 1.71
C ASN A 90 1.76 5.60 0.92
N GLU A 91 1.94 4.49 1.60
CA GLU A 91 2.26 3.20 1.02
C GLU A 91 0.98 2.37 0.93
N THR A 92 0.65 1.91 -0.26
CA THR A 92 -0.47 1.00 -0.49
C THR A 92 0.04 -0.28 -1.13
N PHE A 93 -0.42 -1.42 -0.63
CA PHE A 93 -0.07 -2.73 -1.14
C PHE A 93 -1.30 -3.53 -1.51
N VAL A 94 -1.24 -4.21 -2.64
CA VAL A 94 -2.13 -5.33 -2.98
C VAL A 94 -1.32 -6.60 -2.80
N ILE A 95 -1.75 -7.45 -1.87
CA ILE A 95 -1.05 -8.68 -1.48
C ILE A 95 -1.94 -9.85 -1.88
N ASP A 96 -1.48 -10.65 -2.84
CA ASP A 96 -2.13 -11.87 -3.30
C ASP A 96 -1.37 -13.07 -2.75
N LEU A 97 -1.95 -13.72 -1.74
CA LEU A 97 -1.32 -14.85 -1.06
C LEU A 97 -1.34 -16.12 -1.89
N GLU A 98 -2.35 -16.31 -2.74
CA GLU A 98 -2.47 -17.50 -3.58
C GLU A 98 -1.41 -17.51 -4.67
N GLN A 99 -1.29 -16.41 -5.41
CA GLN A 99 -0.31 -16.27 -6.49
C GLN A 99 1.07 -15.86 -5.96
N ARG A 100 1.17 -15.44 -4.70
CA ARG A 100 2.38 -14.91 -4.06
C ARG A 100 2.93 -13.68 -4.78
N LEU A 101 2.04 -12.79 -5.16
CA LEU A 101 2.34 -11.55 -5.86
C LEU A 101 2.02 -10.34 -4.99
N VAL A 102 2.73 -9.26 -5.25
CA VAL A 102 2.49 -7.98 -4.57
C VAL A 102 2.60 -6.83 -5.56
N THR A 103 1.73 -5.85 -5.37
CA THR A 103 1.82 -4.53 -6.01
C THR A 103 2.00 -3.49 -4.93
N ARG A 104 2.98 -2.62 -5.10
CA ARG A 104 3.23 -1.46 -4.26
C ARG A 104 2.85 -0.19 -5.00
N LEU A 105 2.14 0.69 -4.33
CA LEU A 105 1.86 2.05 -4.78
C LEU A 105 2.36 3.02 -3.71
N LEU A 106 3.34 3.85 -4.08
CA LEU A 106 3.80 4.94 -3.26
C LEU A 106 3.20 6.25 -3.78
N CYS A 107 2.38 6.88 -2.97
CA CYS A 107 1.82 8.20 -3.23
C CYS A 107 2.56 9.26 -2.42
N THR A 108 3.01 10.33 -3.07
CA THR A 108 3.68 11.46 -2.43
C THR A 108 2.91 12.74 -2.72
N VAL A 109 2.56 13.47 -1.67
CA VAL A 109 1.88 14.78 -1.74
C VAL A 109 2.81 15.83 -1.14
N GLY A 110 2.79 17.04 -1.70
CA GLY A 110 3.58 18.17 -1.18
C GLY A 110 5.03 18.22 -1.70
N TYR A 111 5.41 17.33 -2.60
CA TYR A 111 6.77 17.33 -3.18
C TYR A 111 7.06 18.56 -4.06
N ASN A 112 6.02 19.21 -4.56
CA ASN A 112 6.13 20.43 -5.36
C ASN A 112 5.66 21.63 -4.54
N LYS A 113 6.59 22.49 -4.13
CA LYS A 113 6.28 23.69 -3.32
C LYS A 113 5.36 24.68 -3.99
N ARG A 114 5.35 24.73 -5.34
CA ARG A 114 4.47 25.62 -6.10
C ARG A 114 3.07 25.07 -6.26
N LEU A 115 2.94 23.74 -6.30
CA LEU A 115 1.69 23.02 -6.47
C LEU A 115 1.58 21.92 -5.40
N PRO A 116 1.33 22.31 -4.13
CA PRO A 116 1.42 21.40 -2.99
C PRO A 116 0.32 20.32 -2.97
N PHE A 117 -0.67 20.43 -3.84
CA PHE A 117 -1.76 19.47 -3.99
C PHE A 117 -1.48 18.38 -5.05
N LEU A 118 -0.38 18.48 -5.80
CA LEU A 118 -0.03 17.44 -6.75
C LEU A 118 0.37 16.16 -6.03
N VAL A 119 -0.14 15.06 -6.53
CA VAL A 119 0.18 13.71 -6.09
C VAL A 119 1.11 13.07 -7.11
N LYS A 120 2.24 12.57 -6.65
CA LYS A 120 3.11 11.69 -7.42
C LYS A 120 2.78 10.24 -7.03
N SER A 121 2.50 9.39 -8.00
CA SER A 121 2.22 7.97 -7.81
C SER A 121 3.28 7.13 -8.49
N GLU A 122 3.89 6.24 -7.73
CA GLU A 122 4.93 5.34 -8.20
C GLU A 122 4.50 3.91 -7.92
N PHE A 123 4.39 3.10 -8.98
CA PHE A 123 4.06 1.69 -8.89
C PHE A 123 5.30 0.82 -8.99
N ASP A 124 5.33 -0.25 -8.22
CA ASP A 124 6.28 -1.32 -8.35
C ASP A 124 5.61 -2.67 -8.13
N PHE A 125 6.16 -3.70 -8.73
CA PHE A 125 5.64 -5.06 -8.65
C PHE A 125 6.68 -5.97 -8.03
N GLY A 126 6.21 -7.02 -7.39
CA GLY A 126 7.10 -7.96 -6.75
C GLY A 126 6.44 -9.31 -6.47
N ALA A 127 7.16 -10.13 -5.78
CA ALA A 127 6.73 -11.44 -5.34
C ALA A 127 6.99 -11.64 -3.85
N ILE A 128 6.15 -12.46 -3.23
CA ILE A 128 6.30 -12.85 -1.83
C ILE A 128 7.35 -13.96 -1.76
N ASP A 129 8.44 -13.69 -1.06
CA ASP A 129 9.49 -14.67 -0.81
C ASP A 129 9.06 -15.60 0.33
N ILE A 130 8.98 -16.89 0.04
CA ILE A 130 8.69 -17.94 1.01
C ILE A 130 9.87 -18.89 1.02
N GLU A 131 10.43 -19.11 2.20
CA GLU A 131 11.57 -20.02 2.39
C GLU A 131 11.30 -21.40 1.78
N GLY A 132 12.24 -21.89 1.01
CA GLY A 132 12.17 -23.18 0.31
C GLY A 132 11.29 -23.21 -0.93
N ARG A 133 10.78 -22.07 -1.39
CA ARG A 133 10.02 -21.95 -2.63
C ARG A 133 10.68 -21.01 -3.63
N GLU A 134 10.62 -21.36 -4.91
CA GLU A 134 11.03 -20.45 -5.97
C GLU A 134 10.08 -19.27 -6.06
N LEU A 135 10.64 -18.10 -6.40
CA LEU A 135 9.83 -16.90 -6.66
C LEU A 135 8.95 -17.12 -7.90
N PRO A 136 7.69 -16.66 -7.87
CA PRO A 136 6.85 -16.69 -9.06
C PRO A 136 7.50 -15.91 -10.20
N PHE A 137 7.41 -16.45 -11.40
CA PHE A 137 7.84 -15.75 -12.61
C PHE A 137 6.88 -14.62 -13.00
N ARG A 138 5.59 -14.81 -12.70
CA ARG A 138 4.55 -13.84 -13.02
C ARG A 138 4.60 -12.64 -12.07
N ARG A 139 4.01 -11.53 -12.51
CA ARG A 139 3.73 -10.34 -11.73
C ARG A 139 2.29 -9.92 -11.97
N HIS A 140 1.74 -9.11 -11.07
CA HIS A 140 0.55 -8.36 -11.40
C HIS A 140 0.80 -7.51 -12.65
N CYS A 141 -0.21 -7.33 -13.46
CA CYS A 141 -0.12 -6.54 -14.68
C CYS A 141 -1.31 -5.58 -14.78
N TRP A 142 -1.14 -4.58 -15.61
CA TRP A 142 -2.23 -3.68 -15.93
C TRP A 142 -3.32 -4.42 -16.67
N SER A 143 -4.58 -4.21 -16.26
CA SER A 143 -5.73 -4.72 -16.98
C SER A 143 -6.23 -3.68 -17.98
N SER A 144 -6.53 -4.13 -19.18
CA SER A 144 -7.20 -3.32 -20.21
C SER A 144 -8.69 -3.69 -20.37
N GLU A 145 -9.22 -4.54 -19.52
CA GLU A 145 -10.61 -5.03 -19.63
C GLU A 145 -11.64 -3.92 -19.54
N MET A 146 -11.32 -2.85 -18.81
CA MET A 146 -12.20 -1.69 -18.69
C MET A 146 -11.97 -0.65 -19.79
N LEU A 147 -11.04 -0.88 -20.72
CA LEU A 147 -10.79 0.05 -21.81
C LEU A 147 -12.02 0.13 -22.73
N GLY A 148 -12.52 1.33 -22.95
CA GLY A 148 -13.73 1.57 -23.72
C GLY A 148 -15.05 1.37 -22.98
N THR A 149 -15.01 1.00 -21.69
CA THR A 149 -16.20 0.98 -20.84
C THR A 149 -16.48 2.37 -20.28
N ARG A 150 -17.73 2.65 -19.99
CA ARG A 150 -18.19 3.86 -19.34
C ARG A 150 -18.82 3.51 -18.01
N VAL A 151 -18.37 4.15 -16.97
CA VAL A 151 -18.99 4.04 -15.63
C VAL A 151 -19.95 5.22 -15.47
N GLU A 152 -21.24 4.92 -15.25
CA GLU A 152 -22.29 5.91 -14.98
C GLU A 152 -22.58 5.99 -13.49
#